data_605a34985401b7b5a232aa780e762417
#
_entry.id   605a34985401b7b5a232aa780e762417
#
_cell.length_a   1.000
_cell.length_b   1.000
_cell.length_c   1.000
_cell.angle_alpha   90.00
_cell.angle_beta   90.00
_cell.angle_gamma   90.00
#
_symmetry.space_group_name_H-M   'P 1'
#
loop_
_entity.id
_entity.type
_entity.pdbx_description
1 polymer ?
#
loop_
_entity_poly.entity_id
_entity_poly.type
_entity_poly.pdbx_seq_one_letter_code
_entity_poly.pdbx_strand_id
1 'polypeptide(L)'
;MFSIPQGKPGVVGTFDSQPREVFYSGRQFAQFWAPPVTVDGTNSGNPLNAPYTWLLWAGTLMGRITATSKYANSVLGLTGAAAASGATSITTDVNTAAEIVRRIGASGTFKLTGPPAASGTVATQVVTYSAVNTTTGVITCTALSAAAVSASLIQPTDGSETILTMLCEVDGLQIVDQTHTNRVDVFCGTLLAGGGTINTGMIVNYPSDPSLKAYVKASLRTTCPGVTFLDDITG
;
A
#
# COMPACT_ATOMS: atom_id res chain seq x y z
N MET A 1 8.55 -17.43 25.86
CA MET A 1 7.50 -18.26 25.20
C MET A 1 6.26 -17.37 25.12
N PHE A 2 6.04 -16.69 23.99
CA PHE A 2 4.86 -15.84 23.83
C PHE A 2 3.68 -16.72 23.47
N SER A 3 2.66 -16.71 24.33
CA SER A 3 1.38 -17.35 24.03
C SER A 3 0.72 -16.57 22.90
N ILE A 4 0.61 -17.16 21.73
CA ILE A 4 -0.28 -16.69 20.69
C ILE A 4 -1.68 -16.75 21.29
N PRO A 5 -2.46 -15.65 21.29
CA PRO A 5 -3.84 -15.71 21.73
C PRO A 5 -4.57 -16.74 20.86
N GLN A 6 -4.81 -17.90 21.42
CA GLN A 6 -5.54 -18.95 20.74
C GLN A 6 -6.97 -18.47 20.52
N GLY A 7 -7.31 -18.33 19.25
CA GLY A 7 -8.68 -18.44 18.84
C GLY A 7 -9.57 -17.26 19.21
N LYS A 8 -9.59 -16.24 18.37
CA LYS A 8 -10.88 -15.60 18.14
C LYS A 8 -11.85 -16.70 17.69
N PRO A 9 -13.00 -16.90 18.35
CA PRO A 9 -13.96 -17.93 17.99
C PRO A 9 -14.32 -17.77 16.49
N GLY A 10 -14.14 -18.80 15.69
CA GLY A 10 -14.51 -18.83 14.29
C GLY A 10 -13.35 -18.85 13.27
N VAL A 11 -12.10 -18.73 13.70
CA VAL A 11 -10.95 -18.90 12.79
C VAL A 11 -10.62 -20.39 12.67
N VAL A 12 -11.15 -21.03 11.63
CA VAL A 12 -10.77 -22.40 11.25
C VAL A 12 -9.77 -22.28 10.10
N GLY A 13 -8.49 -22.23 10.44
CA GLY A 13 -7.39 -22.21 9.48
C GLY A 13 -6.11 -21.71 10.14
N THR A 14 -5.00 -22.40 9.90
CA THR A 14 -3.67 -21.92 10.23
C THR A 14 -3.33 -20.77 9.27
N PHE A 15 -3.61 -19.54 9.68
CA PHE A 15 -3.04 -18.39 8.99
C PHE A 15 -1.59 -18.29 9.42
N ASP A 16 -0.70 -18.40 8.47
CA ASP A 16 0.71 -18.07 8.67
C ASP A 16 0.85 -16.53 8.73
N SER A 17 0.23 -15.94 9.76
CA SER A 17 0.45 -14.53 10.09
C SER A 17 1.80 -14.43 10.76
N GLN A 18 2.84 -14.28 9.96
CA GLN A 18 4.14 -13.93 10.53
C GLN A 18 4.03 -12.53 11.11
N PRO A 19 4.21 -12.36 12.43
CA PRO A 19 4.19 -11.05 13.06
C PRO A 19 5.21 -10.13 12.36
N ARG A 20 4.74 -8.98 11.85
CA ARG A 20 5.59 -8.02 11.17
C ARG A 20 5.78 -6.79 12.06
N GLU A 21 6.92 -6.70 12.72
CA GLU A 21 7.26 -5.49 13.47
C GLU A 21 7.88 -4.45 12.52
N VAL A 22 7.17 -3.35 12.32
CA VAL A 22 7.62 -2.26 11.43
C VAL A 22 8.57 -1.27 12.12
N PHE A 23 8.68 -1.32 13.44
CA PHE A 23 9.54 -0.42 14.20
C PHE A 23 10.85 -1.10 14.57
N TYR A 24 11.98 -0.50 14.17
CA TYR A 24 13.30 -0.98 14.55
C TYR A 24 13.59 -0.80 16.03
N SER A 25 13.14 0.31 16.62
CA SER A 25 13.35 0.63 18.04
C SER A 25 12.23 0.18 18.98
N GLY A 26 11.27 -0.63 18.46
CA GLY A 26 10.07 -1.01 19.18
C GLY A 26 8.96 0.06 19.13
N ARG A 27 7.72 -0.37 19.42
CA ARG A 27 6.51 0.45 19.30
C ARG A 27 6.38 1.55 20.36
N GLN A 28 7.16 1.52 21.41
CA GLN A 28 7.06 2.42 22.55
C GLN A 28 7.30 3.91 22.22
N PHE A 29 7.97 4.18 21.10
CA PHE A 29 8.20 5.55 20.63
C PHE A 29 7.24 5.97 19.51
N ALA A 30 6.39 5.07 19.04
CA ALA A 30 5.40 5.35 18.01
C ALA A 30 4.16 6.00 18.62
N GLN A 31 3.59 6.94 17.89
CA GLN A 31 2.30 7.55 18.20
C GLN A 31 1.26 7.05 17.17
N PHE A 32 0.08 6.71 17.66
CA PHE A 32 -1.01 6.23 16.84
C PHE A 32 -2.19 7.19 16.85
N TRP A 33 -3.00 7.13 15.80
CA TRP A 33 -4.21 7.93 15.70
C TRP A 33 -5.20 7.60 16.82
N ALA A 34 -5.70 8.64 17.49
CA ALA A 34 -6.75 8.54 18.47
C ALA A 34 -7.77 9.67 18.21
N PRO A 35 -9.08 9.38 18.06
CA PRO A 35 -9.74 8.07 18.17
C PRO A 35 -9.40 7.12 16.99
N PRO A 36 -9.75 5.81 17.10
CA PRO A 36 -9.60 4.86 16.00
C PRO A 36 -10.33 5.34 14.74
N VAL A 37 -9.73 5.04 13.59
CA VAL A 37 -10.30 5.38 12.28
C VAL A 37 -10.90 4.16 11.60
N THR A 38 -11.76 4.36 10.62
CA THR A 38 -12.34 3.27 9.83
C THR A 38 -11.47 2.97 8.62
N VAL A 39 -11.04 1.73 8.48
CA VAL A 39 -10.43 1.19 7.25
C VAL A 39 -11.54 0.60 6.39
N ASP A 40 -11.59 1.01 5.13
CA ASP A 40 -12.55 0.53 4.13
C ASP A 40 -12.14 -0.87 3.67
N GLY A 41 -12.88 -1.89 4.06
CA GLY A 41 -12.59 -3.27 3.70
C GLY A 41 -12.81 -3.57 2.21
N THR A 42 -13.82 -2.94 1.59
CA THR A 42 -14.09 -3.12 0.16
C THR A 42 -12.98 -2.57 -0.69
N ASN A 43 -12.46 -1.41 -0.31
CA ASN A 43 -11.46 -0.69 -1.06
C ASN A 43 -10.02 -0.97 -0.62
N SER A 44 -9.78 -1.84 0.33
CA SER A 44 -8.45 -2.22 0.79
C SER A 44 -8.09 -3.64 0.36
N GLY A 45 -6.81 -3.90 0.15
CA GLY A 45 -6.29 -5.22 -0.17
C GLY A 45 -4.77 -5.26 -0.15
N ASN A 46 -4.22 -6.45 0.03
CA ASN A 46 -2.78 -6.68 0.00
C ASN A 46 -2.43 -7.72 -1.07
N PRO A 47 -2.04 -7.30 -2.29
CA PRO A 47 -1.72 -8.24 -3.37
C PRO A 47 -0.53 -9.14 -3.05
N LEU A 48 0.40 -8.69 -2.21
CA LEU A 48 1.56 -9.50 -1.79
C LEU A 48 1.19 -10.67 -0.89
N ASN A 49 -0.03 -10.67 -0.33
CA ASN A 49 -0.53 -11.74 0.55
C ASN A 49 -1.55 -12.63 -0.16
N ALA A 50 -1.44 -12.83 -1.46
CA ALA A 50 -2.33 -13.75 -2.17
C ALA A 50 -2.16 -15.20 -1.68
N PRO A 51 -3.26 -15.97 -1.49
CA PRO A 51 -4.65 -15.63 -1.76
C PRO A 51 -5.37 -14.82 -0.66
N TYR A 52 -4.72 -14.52 0.46
CA TYR A 52 -5.32 -13.86 1.62
C TYR A 52 -5.22 -12.34 1.52
N THR A 53 -5.61 -11.77 0.38
CA THR A 53 -5.51 -10.32 0.11
C THR A 53 -6.34 -9.45 1.05
N TRP A 54 -7.23 -10.05 1.83
CA TRP A 54 -8.04 -9.43 2.87
C TRP A 54 -7.31 -9.23 4.21
N LEU A 55 -6.11 -9.77 4.36
CA LEU A 55 -5.24 -9.51 5.50
C LEU A 55 -4.21 -8.45 5.13
N LEU A 56 -4.43 -7.23 5.60
CA LEU A 56 -3.48 -6.13 5.42
C LEU A 56 -2.31 -6.29 6.39
N TRP A 57 -1.10 -6.34 5.86
CA TRP A 57 0.10 -6.44 6.68
C TRP A 57 0.47 -5.11 7.33
N ALA A 58 1.14 -5.18 8.48
CA ALA A 58 1.89 -4.05 9.01
C ALA A 58 2.88 -3.53 7.95
N GLY A 59 3.00 -2.22 7.86
CA GLY A 59 3.77 -1.57 6.80
C GLY A 59 2.94 -1.16 5.57
N THR A 60 1.63 -1.49 5.52
CA THR A 60 0.76 -1.01 4.44
C THR A 60 0.60 0.50 4.51
N LEU A 61 0.94 1.20 3.43
CA LEU A 61 0.75 2.64 3.29
C LEU A 61 -0.72 2.96 3.08
N MET A 62 -1.26 3.89 3.85
CA MET A 62 -2.68 4.19 3.90
C MET A 62 -2.94 5.66 3.54
N GLY A 63 -4.02 5.88 2.79
CA GLY A 63 -4.55 7.18 2.45
C GLY A 63 -6.05 7.24 2.72
N ARG A 64 -6.64 8.42 2.59
CA ARG A 64 -8.04 8.65 2.92
C ARG A 64 -8.87 8.83 1.65
N ILE A 65 -9.88 7.99 1.46
CA ILE A 65 -10.85 8.11 0.37
C ILE A 65 -11.67 9.40 0.55
N THR A 66 -11.69 10.25 -0.48
CA THR A 66 -12.36 11.54 -0.40
C THR A 66 -13.87 11.41 -0.16
N ALA A 67 -14.51 10.49 -0.85
CA ALA A 67 -15.97 10.34 -0.80
C ALA A 67 -16.51 9.80 0.55
N THR A 68 -15.76 8.90 1.19
CA THR A 68 -16.22 8.19 2.40
C THR A 68 -15.51 8.61 3.67
N SER A 69 -14.39 9.33 3.54
CA SER A 69 -13.48 9.65 4.63
C SER A 69 -12.86 8.44 5.34
N LYS A 70 -13.02 7.24 4.80
CA LYS A 70 -12.39 6.01 5.29
C LYS A 70 -10.97 5.88 4.76
N TYR A 71 -10.15 5.09 5.44
CA TYR A 71 -8.78 4.82 5.02
C TYR A 71 -8.72 3.55 4.16
N ALA A 72 -7.86 3.58 3.13
CA ALA A 72 -7.55 2.43 2.29
C ALA A 72 -6.08 2.46 1.90
N ASN A 73 -5.55 1.35 1.35
CA ASN A 73 -4.18 1.31 0.89
C ASN A 73 -3.94 2.34 -0.24
N SER A 74 -2.88 3.14 -0.08
CA SER A 74 -2.48 4.18 -1.04
C SER A 74 -1.75 3.61 -2.26
N VAL A 75 -1.17 2.43 -2.13
CA VAL A 75 -0.39 1.77 -3.18
C VAL A 75 -1.01 0.42 -3.48
N LEU A 76 -1.47 0.22 -4.71
CA LEU A 76 -2.05 -1.03 -5.19
C LEU A 76 -0.97 -2.04 -5.57
N GLY A 77 0.18 -1.55 -5.99
CA GLY A 77 1.34 -2.35 -6.36
C GLY A 77 2.39 -1.53 -7.08
N LEU A 78 3.33 -2.21 -7.69
CA LEU A 78 4.47 -1.61 -8.39
C LEU A 78 4.51 -2.08 -9.85
N THR A 79 5.08 -1.23 -10.73
CA THR A 79 5.39 -1.68 -12.09
C THR A 79 6.52 -2.70 -12.06
N GLY A 80 6.38 -3.78 -12.83
CA GLY A 80 7.39 -4.84 -12.93
C GLY A 80 8.56 -4.48 -13.85
N ALA A 81 8.33 -3.57 -14.81
CA ALA A 81 9.32 -3.12 -15.78
C ALA A 81 9.18 -1.62 -16.05
N ALA A 82 10.24 -1.02 -16.58
CA ALA A 82 10.21 0.35 -17.07
C ALA A 82 9.34 0.44 -18.33
N ALA A 83 8.65 1.58 -18.47
CA ALA A 83 7.86 1.91 -19.65
C ALA A 83 8.27 3.30 -20.16
N ALA A 84 8.49 3.44 -21.47
CA ALA A 84 8.86 4.71 -22.08
C ALA A 84 7.65 5.67 -22.11
N SER A 85 7.93 6.98 -22.25
CA SER A 85 6.90 7.93 -22.66
C SER A 85 6.32 7.51 -24.00
N GLY A 86 5.00 7.60 -24.15
CA GLY A 86 4.27 7.11 -25.32
C GLY A 86 3.92 5.61 -25.30
N ALA A 87 4.41 4.83 -24.34
CA ALA A 87 4.04 3.44 -24.22
C ALA A 87 2.52 3.28 -23.96
N THR A 88 1.90 2.29 -24.59
CA THR A 88 0.48 1.97 -24.46
C THR A 88 0.21 0.73 -23.61
N SER A 89 1.26 0.24 -22.96
CA SER A 89 1.14 -0.87 -22.00
C SER A 89 2.11 -0.70 -20.84
N ILE A 90 1.70 -1.20 -19.68
CA ILE A 90 2.50 -1.27 -18.45
C ILE A 90 2.48 -2.71 -17.99
N THR A 91 3.61 -3.21 -17.51
CA THR A 91 3.71 -4.55 -16.92
C THR A 91 3.79 -4.45 -15.40
N THR A 92 3.07 -5.30 -14.71
CA THR A 92 3.11 -5.48 -13.26
C THR A 92 3.14 -6.99 -12.94
N ASP A 93 3.21 -7.37 -11.69
CA ASP A 93 2.96 -8.76 -11.31
C ASP A 93 1.46 -9.11 -11.38
N VAL A 94 1.18 -10.41 -11.45
CA VAL A 94 -0.21 -10.91 -11.64
C VAL A 94 -1.12 -10.59 -10.44
N ASN A 95 -0.58 -10.54 -9.24
CA ASN A 95 -1.35 -10.24 -8.04
C ASN A 95 -1.71 -8.75 -7.97
N THR A 96 -0.78 -7.85 -8.33
CA THR A 96 -1.05 -6.42 -8.51
C THR A 96 -2.10 -6.19 -9.61
N ALA A 97 -2.01 -6.90 -10.75
CA ALA A 97 -3.02 -6.82 -11.80
C ALA A 97 -4.41 -7.23 -11.30
N ALA A 98 -4.49 -8.32 -10.54
CA ALA A 98 -5.73 -8.78 -9.92
C ALA A 98 -6.28 -7.75 -8.91
N GLU A 99 -5.41 -7.13 -8.13
CA GLU A 99 -5.79 -6.09 -7.16
C GLU A 99 -6.33 -4.82 -7.85
N ILE A 100 -5.74 -4.40 -8.97
CA ILE A 100 -6.24 -3.29 -9.78
C ILE A 100 -7.66 -3.59 -10.27
N VAL A 101 -7.89 -4.79 -10.83
CA VAL A 101 -9.23 -5.20 -11.28
C VAL A 101 -10.21 -5.25 -10.11
N ARG A 102 -9.81 -5.76 -8.96
CA ARG A 102 -10.65 -5.83 -7.76
C ARG A 102 -11.02 -4.43 -7.24
N ARG A 103 -10.06 -3.51 -7.21
CA ARG A 103 -10.21 -2.17 -6.61
C ARG A 103 -10.89 -1.17 -7.53
N ILE A 104 -10.51 -1.17 -8.80
CA ILE A 104 -10.92 -0.14 -9.76
C ILE A 104 -11.87 -0.73 -10.81
N GLY A 105 -11.58 -1.96 -11.28
CA GLY A 105 -12.33 -2.62 -12.33
C GLY A 105 -11.46 -3.10 -13.49
N ALA A 106 -12.07 -3.74 -14.48
CA ALA A 106 -11.38 -4.22 -15.70
C ALA A 106 -10.85 -3.05 -16.57
N SER A 107 -11.43 -1.86 -16.42
CA SER A 107 -11.00 -0.61 -17.05
C SER A 107 -11.21 0.55 -16.06
N GLY A 108 -10.50 1.66 -16.27
CA GLY A 108 -10.63 2.81 -15.37
C GLY A 108 -9.40 3.71 -15.41
N THR A 109 -9.11 4.33 -14.27
CA THR A 109 -7.94 5.20 -14.10
C THR A 109 -7.18 4.86 -12.84
N PHE A 110 -5.86 4.96 -12.91
CA PHE A 110 -4.99 4.95 -11.75
C PHE A 110 -3.92 6.05 -11.87
N LYS A 111 -3.34 6.43 -10.76
CA LYS A 111 -2.20 7.33 -10.71
C LYS A 111 -0.92 6.52 -10.76
N LEU A 112 -0.04 6.86 -11.70
CA LEU A 112 1.29 6.30 -11.81
C LEU A 112 2.28 7.33 -11.29
N THR A 113 3.02 6.96 -10.23
CA THR A 113 4.08 7.79 -9.66
C THR A 113 5.41 7.17 -10.01
N GLY A 114 6.11 7.81 -10.92
CA GLY A 114 7.37 7.37 -11.51
C GLY A 114 8.58 8.18 -11.05
N PRO A 115 9.75 8.03 -11.72
CA PRO A 115 10.98 8.71 -11.34
C PRO A 115 10.82 10.22 -11.44
N PRO A 116 11.72 10.96 -10.80
CA PRO A 116 11.73 12.40 -10.92
C PRO A 116 11.97 12.82 -12.37
N ALA A 117 11.22 13.82 -12.81
CA ALA A 117 11.66 14.63 -13.92
C ALA A 117 13.06 15.20 -13.63
N ALA A 118 13.77 15.70 -14.64
CA ALA A 118 15.10 16.30 -14.50
C ALA A 118 15.19 17.40 -13.41
N SER A 119 14.05 17.90 -12.93
CA SER A 119 13.90 18.85 -11.83
C SER A 119 14.02 18.26 -10.41
N GLY A 120 14.20 16.94 -10.27
CA GLY A 120 14.23 16.25 -8.95
C GLY A 120 12.86 16.03 -8.31
N THR A 121 11.77 16.50 -8.92
CA THR A 121 10.41 16.25 -8.45
C THR A 121 9.90 14.94 -9.04
N VAL A 122 9.32 14.06 -8.21
CA VAL A 122 8.74 12.81 -8.69
C VAL A 122 7.60 13.10 -9.65
N ALA A 123 7.70 12.58 -10.88
CA ALA A 123 6.65 12.73 -11.88
C ALA A 123 5.44 11.87 -11.52
N THR A 124 4.27 12.46 -11.63
CA THR A 124 3.00 11.75 -11.46
C THR A 124 2.14 11.96 -12.69
N GLN A 125 1.43 10.92 -13.12
CA GLN A 125 0.47 11.00 -14.21
C GLN A 125 -0.75 10.14 -13.92
N VAL A 126 -1.91 10.59 -14.37
CA VAL A 126 -3.13 9.75 -14.37
C VAL A 126 -3.13 8.94 -15.66
N VAL A 127 -3.22 7.64 -15.53
CA VAL A 127 -3.23 6.68 -16.63
C VAL A 127 -4.64 6.13 -16.78
N THR A 128 -5.24 6.32 -17.96
CA THR A 128 -6.50 5.66 -18.34
C THR A 128 -6.16 4.31 -18.97
N TYR A 129 -6.74 3.24 -18.47
CA TYR A 129 -6.54 1.90 -19.01
C TYR A 129 -7.85 1.29 -19.49
N SER A 130 -7.77 0.45 -20.50
CA SER A 130 -8.91 -0.21 -21.15
C SER A 130 -9.00 -1.69 -20.85
N ALA A 131 -7.89 -2.32 -20.46
CA ALA A 131 -7.86 -3.74 -20.13
C ALA A 131 -6.71 -4.07 -19.18
N VAL A 132 -6.93 -5.08 -18.33
CA VAL A 132 -5.92 -5.69 -17.46
C VAL A 132 -5.91 -7.20 -17.68
N ASN A 133 -4.76 -7.73 -18.04
CA ASN A 133 -4.56 -9.18 -18.12
C ASN A 133 -4.02 -9.70 -16.79
N THR A 134 -4.88 -10.29 -15.98
CA THR A 134 -4.52 -10.82 -14.65
C THR A 134 -3.67 -12.09 -14.71
N THR A 135 -3.49 -12.71 -15.87
CA THR A 135 -2.62 -13.88 -16.05
C THR A 135 -1.18 -13.48 -16.37
N THR A 136 -1.00 -12.38 -17.11
CA THR A 136 0.34 -11.91 -17.53
C THR A 136 0.81 -10.65 -16.82
N GLY A 137 -0.07 -9.97 -16.07
CA GLY A 137 0.25 -8.69 -15.43
C GLY A 137 0.32 -7.49 -16.39
N VAL A 138 -0.13 -7.64 -17.64
CA VAL A 138 -0.08 -6.56 -18.64
C VAL A 138 -1.34 -5.71 -18.55
N ILE A 139 -1.15 -4.40 -18.46
CA ILE A 139 -2.21 -3.38 -18.45
C ILE A 139 -2.14 -2.62 -19.78
N THR A 140 -3.22 -2.66 -20.57
CA THR A 140 -3.34 -1.86 -21.79
C THR A 140 -3.89 -0.48 -21.43
N CYS A 141 -3.18 0.57 -21.81
CA CYS A 141 -3.52 1.94 -21.41
C CYS A 141 -3.39 2.94 -22.56
N THR A 142 -3.86 4.16 -22.33
CA THR A 142 -3.52 5.29 -23.19
C THR A 142 -2.01 5.56 -23.14
N ALA A 143 -1.50 6.18 -24.19
CA ALA A 143 -0.08 6.52 -24.27
C ALA A 143 0.37 7.32 -23.02
N LEU A 144 1.43 6.84 -22.37
CA LEU A 144 1.98 7.49 -21.19
C LEU A 144 2.53 8.87 -21.53
N SER A 145 2.18 9.87 -20.76
CA SER A 145 2.70 11.24 -20.92
C SER A 145 4.16 11.37 -20.45
N ALA A 146 4.57 10.53 -19.51
CA ALA A 146 5.93 10.46 -18.98
C ALA A 146 6.38 9.01 -18.86
N ALA A 147 7.69 8.77 -18.90
CA ALA A 147 8.26 7.46 -18.67
C ALA A 147 8.02 7.00 -17.23
N ALA A 148 7.93 5.69 -17.02
CA ALA A 148 7.92 5.04 -15.72
C ALA A 148 9.15 4.16 -15.57
N VAL A 149 9.75 4.11 -14.39
CA VAL A 149 10.78 3.12 -14.06
C VAL A 149 10.16 1.83 -13.56
N SER A 150 10.95 0.77 -13.49
CA SER A 150 10.59 -0.40 -12.70
C SER A 150 10.35 0.02 -11.24
N ALA A 151 9.37 -0.62 -10.60
CA ALA A 151 8.91 -0.28 -9.26
C ALA A 151 8.29 1.13 -9.09
N SER A 152 7.80 1.76 -10.17
CA SER A 152 6.92 2.93 -10.07
C SER A 152 5.63 2.56 -9.32
N LEU A 153 5.12 3.49 -8.51
CA LEU A 153 3.93 3.26 -7.67
C LEU A 153 2.66 3.31 -8.53
N ILE A 154 1.83 2.29 -8.41
CA ILE A 154 0.46 2.27 -8.95
C ILE A 154 -0.49 2.58 -7.80
N GLN A 155 -1.24 3.66 -7.92
CA GLN A 155 -2.07 4.21 -6.85
C GLN A 155 -3.51 4.44 -7.35
N PRO A 156 -4.55 4.34 -6.49
CA PRO A 156 -5.91 4.70 -6.88
C PRO A 156 -6.02 6.19 -7.24
N THR A 157 -7.23 6.64 -7.61
CA THR A 157 -7.53 8.06 -7.93
C THR A 157 -8.76 8.57 -7.15
N ASP A 158 -9.00 8.00 -5.97
CA ASP A 158 -10.18 8.29 -5.15
C ASP A 158 -9.91 9.16 -3.91
N GLY A 159 -8.68 9.70 -3.82
CA GLY A 159 -8.17 10.47 -2.68
C GLY A 159 -7.19 9.65 -1.84
N SER A 160 -7.33 8.33 -1.79
CA SER A 160 -6.43 7.48 -1.01
C SER A 160 -5.03 7.33 -1.61
N GLU A 161 -4.78 7.82 -2.83
CA GLU A 161 -3.46 7.88 -3.45
C GLU A 161 -2.47 8.78 -2.68
N THR A 162 -2.98 9.68 -1.85
CA THR A 162 -2.14 10.48 -0.97
C THR A 162 -1.72 9.64 0.23
N ILE A 163 -0.44 9.37 0.37
CA ILE A 163 0.11 8.62 1.51
C ILE A 163 0.02 9.52 2.75
N LEU A 164 -0.85 9.15 3.69
CA LEU A 164 -1.08 9.91 4.93
C LEU A 164 -0.49 9.21 6.15
N THR A 165 -0.46 7.89 6.15
CA THR A 165 -0.07 7.10 7.32
C THR A 165 0.34 5.69 6.90
N MET A 166 0.68 4.87 7.88
CA MET A 166 1.05 3.47 7.71
C MET A 166 0.33 2.61 8.76
N LEU A 167 -0.13 1.43 8.34
CA LEU A 167 -0.68 0.43 9.25
C LEU A 167 0.44 -0.21 10.08
N CYS A 168 0.27 -0.26 11.39
CA CYS A 168 1.25 -0.78 12.34
C CYS A 168 0.70 -1.96 13.17
N GLU A 169 -0.35 -2.62 12.71
CA GLU A 169 -0.90 -3.82 13.35
C GLU A 169 0.01 -5.03 13.12
N VAL A 170 0.68 -5.51 14.17
CA VAL A 170 1.73 -6.55 14.07
C VAL A 170 1.21 -7.83 13.45
N ASP A 171 0.01 -8.25 13.84
CA ASP A 171 -0.64 -9.46 13.33
C ASP A 171 -1.38 -9.23 12.02
N GLY A 172 -1.30 -8.00 11.48
CA GLY A 172 -2.09 -7.55 10.34
C GLY A 172 -3.54 -7.21 10.68
N LEU A 173 -4.18 -6.43 9.82
CA LEU A 173 -5.58 -6.03 9.95
C LEU A 173 -6.45 -6.87 9.02
N GLN A 174 -7.34 -7.66 9.61
CA GLN A 174 -8.30 -8.46 8.88
C GLN A 174 -9.51 -7.61 8.47
N ILE A 175 -9.77 -7.50 7.17
CA ILE A 175 -10.84 -6.69 6.57
C ILE A 175 -11.96 -7.55 5.97
N VAL A 176 -12.27 -8.68 6.58
CA VAL A 176 -13.35 -9.58 6.19
C VAL A 176 -14.18 -9.97 7.42
N ASP A 177 -15.40 -10.42 7.15
CA ASP A 177 -16.28 -10.97 8.17
C ASP A 177 -15.73 -12.31 8.76
N GLN A 178 -16.36 -12.81 9.77
CA GLN A 178 -15.94 -14.05 10.45
C GLN A 178 -15.99 -15.29 9.55
N THR A 179 -16.73 -15.22 8.45
CA THR A 179 -16.85 -16.32 7.48
C THR A 179 -15.82 -16.21 6.36
N HIS A 180 -15.01 -15.15 6.34
CA HIS A 180 -14.04 -14.81 5.30
C HIS A 180 -14.65 -14.68 3.90
N THR A 181 -15.96 -14.42 3.83
CA THR A 181 -16.72 -14.35 2.60
C THR A 181 -16.86 -12.91 2.10
N ASN A 182 -17.15 -11.98 3.03
CA ASN A 182 -17.39 -10.59 2.66
C ASN A 182 -16.34 -9.66 3.26
N ARG A 183 -15.89 -8.69 2.47
CA ARG A 183 -15.05 -7.61 2.99
C ARG A 183 -15.90 -6.65 3.81
N VAL A 184 -15.39 -6.25 4.97
CA VAL A 184 -16.08 -5.38 5.92
C VAL A 184 -15.17 -4.24 6.35
N ASP A 185 -15.79 -3.12 6.70
CA ASP A 185 -15.09 -2.00 7.31
C ASP A 185 -14.64 -2.36 8.72
N VAL A 186 -13.45 -1.95 9.09
CA VAL A 186 -12.85 -2.27 10.38
C VAL A 186 -12.33 -1.01 11.07
N PHE A 187 -12.61 -0.87 12.36
CA PHE A 187 -11.97 0.16 13.17
C PHE A 187 -10.51 -0.20 13.45
N CYS A 188 -9.62 0.74 13.18
CA CYS A 188 -8.17 0.58 13.36
C CYS A 188 -7.64 1.70 14.26
N GLY A 189 -7.02 1.31 15.37
CA GLY A 189 -6.34 2.20 16.30
C GLY A 189 -4.81 2.18 16.18
N THR A 190 -4.26 1.52 15.17
CA THR A 190 -2.82 1.30 14.99
C THR A 190 -2.28 1.95 13.70
N LEU A 191 -2.97 2.98 13.19
CA LEU A 191 -2.42 3.83 12.15
C LEU A 191 -1.41 4.81 12.76
N LEU A 192 -0.25 4.90 12.13
CA LEU A 192 0.84 5.77 12.57
C LEU A 192 0.43 7.24 12.55
N ALA A 193 0.66 7.94 13.66
CA ALA A 193 0.48 9.40 13.75
C ALA A 193 1.81 10.15 13.86
N GLY A 194 2.86 9.48 14.35
CA GLY A 194 4.19 10.07 14.47
C GLY A 194 5.15 9.22 15.29
N GLY A 195 6.37 9.69 15.42
CA GLY A 195 7.42 9.05 16.22
C GLY A 195 7.91 7.70 15.70
N GLY A 196 8.93 7.16 16.36
CA GLY A 196 9.49 5.85 16.07
C GLY A 196 10.45 5.79 14.88
N THR A 197 11.23 4.71 14.83
CA THR A 197 12.14 4.42 13.70
C THR A 197 11.58 3.26 12.90
N ILE A 198 11.19 3.53 11.66
CA ILE A 198 10.58 2.55 10.75
C ILE A 198 11.68 1.73 10.07
N ASN A 199 11.52 0.42 10.08
CA ASN A 199 12.27 -0.48 9.21
C ASN A 199 11.66 -0.44 7.79
N THR A 200 12.33 0.22 6.86
CA THR A 200 11.85 0.38 5.48
C THR A 200 11.66 -0.93 4.73
N GLY A 201 12.39 -1.99 5.09
CA GLY A 201 12.19 -3.33 4.55
C GLY A 201 10.83 -3.96 4.89
N MET A 202 10.12 -3.40 5.88
CA MET A 202 8.78 -3.85 6.27
C MET A 202 7.65 -3.04 5.61
N ILE A 203 7.96 -1.96 4.87
CA ILE A 203 6.94 -1.22 4.14
C ILE A 203 6.44 -2.04 2.95
N VAL A 204 5.13 -2.22 2.88
CA VAL A 204 4.47 -2.99 1.80
C VAL A 204 4.53 -2.17 0.51
N ASN A 205 4.93 -2.80 -0.60
CA ASN A 205 5.12 -2.14 -1.90
C ASN A 205 6.10 -0.96 -1.83
N TYR A 206 7.18 -1.10 -1.03
CA TYR A 206 8.23 -0.09 -0.96
C TYR A 206 9.06 -0.12 -2.24
N PRO A 207 9.18 1.01 -2.95
CA PRO A 207 9.89 1.03 -4.23
C PRO A 207 11.39 0.79 -4.07
N SER A 208 12.05 0.27 -5.11
CA SER A 208 13.51 0.11 -5.12
C SER A 208 14.25 1.38 -5.52
N ASP A 209 13.61 2.25 -6.33
CA ASP A 209 14.20 3.50 -6.82
C ASP A 209 14.44 4.51 -5.67
N PRO A 210 15.63 5.10 -5.54
CA PRO A 210 15.97 6.03 -4.45
C PRO A 210 15.05 7.26 -4.38
N SER A 211 14.63 7.80 -5.53
CA SER A 211 13.78 8.99 -5.58
C SER A 211 12.36 8.68 -5.14
N LEU A 212 11.84 7.50 -5.50
CA LEU A 212 10.55 7.03 -5.03
C LEU A 212 10.56 6.68 -3.53
N LYS A 213 11.67 6.12 -3.02
CA LYS A 213 11.89 5.95 -1.58
C LYS A 213 11.81 7.30 -0.86
N ALA A 214 12.54 8.31 -1.37
CA ALA A 214 12.52 9.65 -0.82
C ALA A 214 11.10 10.26 -0.85
N TYR A 215 10.34 10.04 -1.92
CA TYR A 215 8.94 10.47 -2.02
C TYR A 215 8.06 9.84 -0.95
N VAL A 216 8.13 8.52 -0.75
CA VAL A 216 7.35 7.81 0.28
C VAL A 216 7.71 8.32 1.68
N LYS A 217 9.01 8.45 1.98
CA LYS A 217 9.50 8.97 3.26
C LYS A 217 9.03 10.40 3.51
N ALA A 218 9.13 11.29 2.51
CA ALA A 218 8.69 12.67 2.61
C ALA A 218 7.18 12.75 2.85
N SER A 219 6.38 11.94 2.15
CA SER A 219 4.93 11.87 2.35
C SER A 219 4.57 11.46 3.77
N LEU A 220 5.20 10.42 4.31
CA LEU A 220 4.98 10.00 5.70
C LEU A 220 5.42 11.06 6.72
N ARG A 221 6.56 11.72 6.52
CA ARG A 221 7.04 12.78 7.41
C ARG A 221 6.13 14.00 7.46
N THR A 222 5.43 14.29 6.36
CA THR A 222 4.48 15.41 6.29
C THR A 222 3.31 15.22 7.26
N THR A 223 2.83 13.99 7.39
CA THR A 223 1.62 13.68 8.17
C THR A 223 1.93 12.98 9.50
N CYS A 224 3.09 12.34 9.61
CA CYS A 224 3.55 11.63 10.78
C CYS A 224 4.88 12.26 11.29
N PRO A 225 4.83 13.38 11.99
CA PRO A 225 6.04 14.10 12.42
C PRO A 225 6.87 13.27 13.40
N GLY A 226 8.18 13.44 13.37
CA GLY A 226 9.12 12.71 14.24
C GLY A 226 9.40 11.27 13.82
N VAL A 227 8.87 10.82 12.68
CA VAL A 227 9.21 9.52 12.10
C VAL A 227 10.62 9.56 11.51
N THR A 228 11.43 8.58 11.88
CA THR A 228 12.74 8.31 11.28
C THR A 228 12.72 6.99 10.52
N PHE A 229 13.67 6.79 9.62
CA PHE A 229 13.78 5.56 8.82
C PHE A 229 15.14 4.93 9.04
N LEU A 230 15.18 3.61 9.17
CA LEU A 230 16.39 2.88 9.49
C LEU A 230 17.49 3.09 8.44
N ASP A 231 17.15 3.11 7.16
CA ASP A 231 18.09 3.33 6.05
C ASP A 231 18.63 4.79 5.96
N ASP A 232 18.04 5.76 6.67
CA ASP A 232 18.61 7.09 6.83
C ASP A 232 19.68 7.15 7.92
N ILE A 233 19.69 6.15 8.81
CA ILE A 233 20.62 6.06 9.95
C ILE A 233 21.84 5.18 9.61
N THR A 234 21.60 4.15 8.79
CA THR A 234 22.60 3.11 8.45
C THR A 234 23.28 3.32 7.10
N GLY A 235 22.89 4.36 6.35
CA GLY A 235 23.27 4.69 4.97
C GLY A 235 24.73 4.83 4.63
#